data_1be05d5ed65aa4944801c274f6422fe2
#
_entry.id   1be05d5ed65aa4944801c274f6422fe2
#
_cell.length_a   1.000
_cell.length_b   1.000
_cell.length_c   1.000
_cell.angle_alpha   90.00
_cell.angle_beta   90.00
_cell.angle_gamma   90.00
#
_symmetry.space_group_name_H-M   'P 1'
#
loop_
_entity.id
_entity.type
_entity.pdbx_description
1 polymer ?
#
loop_
_entity_poly.entity_id
_entity_poly.type
_entity_poly.pdbx_seq_one_letter_code
_entity_poly.pdbx_strand_id
1 'polypeptide(L)'
;MLRLNPVGYYRFVQASQFESSYAGGEANVAVSLANYGMSAAFVTKVPEHEIGQCAVNAMRQFGVDTTYMYRGGSRLGVYYAEKGASQRPSKVIYDRAGSSITTAKPEEFQWDEIFRDADWFHFTGITPALGGDLPKICLDACKAAKKRGLTVSCDLNYRKKLWSREDAGRVMAELMPYVDVLSLIHISAPTR
;
A
#
# COMPACT_ATOMS: atom_id res chain seq x y z
N MET A 1 3.76 -3.47 -4.24
CA MET A 1 3.44 -4.65 -5.07
C MET A 1 4.10 -4.54 -6.42
N LEU A 2 4.51 -5.68 -7.02
CA LEU A 2 4.92 -5.76 -8.42
C LEU A 2 3.68 -5.69 -9.32
N ARG A 3 3.71 -4.83 -10.31
CA ARG A 3 2.68 -4.71 -11.34
C ARG A 3 3.22 -5.24 -12.66
N LEU A 4 2.49 -6.14 -13.30
CA LEU A 4 2.82 -6.71 -14.60
C LEU A 4 1.72 -6.34 -15.61
N ASN A 5 2.11 -5.63 -16.66
CA ASN A 5 1.21 -5.22 -17.74
C ASN A 5 1.63 -5.91 -19.05
N PRO A 6 0.69 -6.49 -19.81
CA PRO A 6 0.98 -6.81 -21.21
C PRO A 6 1.49 -5.58 -21.94
N VAL A 7 2.44 -5.78 -22.83
CA VAL A 7 2.96 -4.70 -23.70
C VAL A 7 1.81 -4.14 -24.54
N GLY A 8 1.76 -2.83 -24.69
CA GLY A 8 0.73 -2.14 -25.45
C GLY A 8 -0.69 -2.41 -24.96
N TYR A 9 -1.58 -2.86 -25.83
CA TYR A 9 -2.99 -3.15 -25.56
C TYR A 9 -3.34 -4.63 -25.71
N TYR A 10 -2.34 -5.52 -25.66
CA TYR A 10 -2.59 -6.96 -25.71
C TYR A 10 -3.42 -7.43 -24.50
N ARG A 11 -4.25 -8.44 -24.76
CA ARG A 11 -4.94 -9.17 -23.68
C ARG A 11 -3.96 -10.10 -22.99
N PHE A 12 -4.22 -10.47 -21.76
CA PHE A 12 -3.40 -11.44 -21.03
C PHE A 12 -3.16 -12.72 -21.82
N VAL A 13 -4.20 -13.24 -22.47
CA VAL A 13 -4.14 -14.48 -23.25
C VAL A 13 -3.39 -14.35 -24.59
N GLN A 14 -3.03 -13.15 -24.98
CA GLN A 14 -2.29 -12.85 -26.23
C GLN A 14 -0.85 -12.42 -25.95
N ALA A 15 -0.55 -12.05 -24.69
CA ALA A 15 0.72 -11.45 -24.33
C ALA A 15 1.79 -12.53 -24.11
N SER A 16 2.90 -12.41 -24.79
CA SER A 16 4.14 -13.16 -24.54
C SER A 16 5.14 -12.37 -23.70
N GLN A 17 4.91 -11.06 -23.50
CA GLN A 17 5.80 -10.16 -22.79
C GLN A 17 5.02 -9.24 -21.85
N PHE A 18 5.62 -8.92 -20.69
CA PHE A 18 5.05 -8.04 -19.70
C PHE A 18 6.06 -6.95 -19.30
N GLU A 19 5.58 -5.71 -19.24
CA GLU A 19 6.28 -4.61 -18.60
C GLU A 19 6.10 -4.73 -17.08
N SER A 20 7.19 -4.56 -16.34
CA SER A 20 7.15 -4.56 -14.86
C SER A 20 7.24 -3.15 -14.32
N SER A 21 6.48 -2.87 -13.25
CA SER A 21 6.58 -1.66 -12.45
C SER A 21 6.19 -1.95 -11.01
N TYR A 22 6.48 -1.01 -10.11
CA TYR A 22 6.14 -1.16 -8.70
C TYR A 22 5.14 -0.09 -8.30
N ALA A 23 4.06 -0.49 -7.65
CA ALA A 23 2.97 0.41 -7.29
C ALA A 23 2.23 -0.10 -6.04
N GLY A 24 1.45 0.79 -5.45
CA GLY A 24 0.61 0.58 -4.27
C GLY A 24 0.04 1.91 -3.84
N GLY A 25 -1.09 1.94 -3.15
CA GLY A 25 -1.72 3.20 -2.71
C GLY A 25 -0.73 4.08 -1.98
N GLU A 26 -0.20 3.58 -0.89
CA GLU A 26 0.75 4.29 -0.03
C GLU A 26 2.09 4.56 -0.73
N ALA A 27 2.59 3.60 -1.54
CA ALA A 27 3.82 3.78 -2.32
C ALA A 27 3.67 4.92 -3.34
N ASN A 28 2.52 5.02 -4.01
CA ASN A 28 2.24 6.11 -4.95
C ASN A 28 2.19 7.47 -4.24
N VAL A 29 1.62 7.52 -3.02
CA VAL A 29 1.62 8.75 -2.20
C VAL A 29 3.04 9.14 -1.82
N ALA A 30 3.87 8.19 -1.34
CA ALA A 30 5.25 8.46 -0.98
C ALA A 30 6.07 9.01 -2.17
N VAL A 31 5.94 8.39 -3.34
CA VAL A 31 6.59 8.86 -4.58
C VAL A 31 6.10 10.25 -5.00
N SER A 32 4.79 10.49 -4.90
CA SER A 32 4.20 11.80 -5.23
C SER A 32 4.76 12.91 -4.33
N LEU A 33 4.81 12.66 -3.02
CA LEU A 33 5.36 13.61 -2.04
C LEU A 33 6.85 13.89 -2.31
N ALA A 34 7.64 12.85 -2.57
CA ALA A 34 9.05 13.01 -2.92
C ALA A 34 9.24 13.85 -4.20
N ASN A 35 8.41 13.65 -5.23
CA ASN A 35 8.43 14.46 -6.45
C ASN A 35 8.03 15.92 -6.21
N TYR A 36 7.25 16.22 -5.17
CA TYR A 36 6.95 17.59 -4.73
C TYR A 36 8.02 18.19 -3.80
N GLY A 37 9.15 17.50 -3.61
CA GLY A 37 10.27 17.97 -2.78
C GLY A 37 10.06 17.74 -1.28
N MET A 38 9.10 16.95 -0.88
CA MET A 38 8.87 16.59 0.52
C MET A 38 9.67 15.36 0.91
N SER A 39 10.13 15.29 2.16
CA SER A 39 10.69 14.07 2.72
C SER A 39 9.59 13.02 2.91
N ALA A 40 9.76 11.84 2.32
CA ALA A 40 8.82 10.75 2.45
C ALA A 40 9.55 9.43 2.71
N ALA A 41 9.17 8.71 3.76
CA ALA A 41 9.64 7.37 4.06
C ALA A 41 8.52 6.36 3.78
N PHE A 42 8.88 5.17 3.31
CA PHE A 42 7.92 4.11 3.04
C PHE A 42 8.13 2.91 3.97
N VAL A 43 7.14 2.67 4.81
CA VAL A 43 7.15 1.57 5.79
C VAL A 43 6.43 0.36 5.22
N THR A 44 7.13 -0.75 5.07
CA THR A 44 6.55 -2.01 4.53
C THR A 44 7.47 -3.20 4.80
N LYS A 45 7.04 -4.41 4.39
CA LYS A 45 7.88 -5.60 4.40
C LYS A 45 7.93 -6.22 3.01
N VAL A 46 9.14 -6.52 2.53
CA VAL A 46 9.41 -7.09 1.21
C VAL A 46 10.35 -8.31 1.34
N PRO A 47 10.34 -9.27 0.41
CA PRO A 47 11.21 -10.42 0.48
C PRO A 47 12.70 -10.04 0.38
N GLU A 48 13.57 -10.92 0.82
CA GLU A 48 15.03 -10.69 0.84
C GLU A 48 15.67 -10.80 -0.55
N HIS A 49 15.10 -11.61 -1.43
CA HIS A 49 15.61 -11.87 -2.78
C HIS A 49 15.50 -10.64 -3.72
N GLU A 50 16.02 -10.78 -4.93
CA GLU A 50 16.20 -9.71 -5.91
C GLU A 50 14.92 -8.97 -6.30
N ILE A 51 13.77 -9.67 -6.35
CA ILE A 51 12.48 -9.03 -6.66
C ILE A 51 12.06 -8.06 -5.52
N GLY A 52 12.39 -8.39 -4.27
CA GLY A 52 12.23 -7.47 -3.14
C GLY A 52 13.19 -6.29 -3.25
N GLN A 53 14.44 -6.54 -3.68
CA GLN A 53 15.43 -5.48 -3.92
C GLN A 53 14.98 -4.54 -5.04
N CYS A 54 14.40 -5.07 -6.11
CA CYS A 54 13.83 -4.25 -7.17
C CYS A 54 12.72 -3.32 -6.67
N ALA A 55 11.88 -3.79 -5.72
CA ALA A 55 10.85 -2.93 -5.10
C ALA A 55 11.48 -1.79 -4.26
N VAL A 56 12.56 -2.06 -3.54
CA VAL A 56 13.32 -1.02 -2.82
C VAL A 56 13.92 0.00 -3.79
N ASN A 57 14.58 -0.48 -4.84
CA ASN A 57 15.21 0.39 -5.85
C ASN A 57 14.16 1.28 -6.56
N ALA A 58 12.97 0.73 -6.81
CA ALA A 58 11.87 1.47 -7.41
C ALA A 58 11.36 2.63 -6.54
N MET A 59 11.49 2.56 -5.22
CA MET A 59 11.19 3.68 -4.33
C MET A 59 12.36 4.67 -4.29
N ARG A 60 13.59 4.17 -4.17
CA ARG A 60 14.81 5.00 -4.09
C ARG A 60 15.02 5.88 -5.32
N GLN A 61 14.70 5.38 -6.52
CA GLN A 61 14.85 6.18 -7.75
C GLN A 61 14.03 7.47 -7.76
N PHE A 62 12.98 7.55 -6.94
CA PHE A 62 12.15 8.74 -6.76
C PHE A 62 12.47 9.53 -5.49
N GLY A 63 13.55 9.18 -4.77
CA GLY A 63 13.96 9.88 -3.55
C GLY A 63 13.17 9.51 -2.29
N VAL A 64 12.38 8.42 -2.33
CA VAL A 64 11.69 7.92 -1.12
C VAL A 64 12.70 7.23 -0.22
N ASP A 65 12.67 7.56 1.08
CA ASP A 65 13.46 6.85 2.08
C ASP A 65 12.92 5.43 2.26
N THR A 66 13.82 4.46 2.14
CA THR A 66 13.54 3.03 2.21
C THR A 66 14.11 2.36 3.44
N THR A 67 14.56 3.14 4.43
CA THR A 67 15.15 2.63 5.69
C THR A 67 14.21 1.67 6.40
N TYR A 68 12.91 1.95 6.36
CA TYR A 68 11.86 1.17 7.01
C TYR A 68 11.16 0.17 6.08
N MET A 69 11.77 -0.15 4.95
CA MET A 69 11.35 -1.29 4.12
C MET A 69 12.01 -2.57 4.61
N TYR A 70 11.39 -3.21 5.62
CA TYR A 70 11.89 -4.42 6.27
C TYR A 70 11.99 -5.60 5.31
N ARG A 71 12.91 -6.51 5.61
CA ARG A 71 13.18 -7.67 4.76
C ARG A 71 12.65 -8.94 5.45
N GLY A 72 12.07 -9.82 4.65
CA GLY A 72 11.56 -11.12 5.13
C GLY A 72 10.33 -11.58 4.37
N GLY A 73 9.88 -12.80 4.67
CA GLY A 73 8.86 -13.46 3.88
C GLY A 73 9.39 -13.99 2.53
N SER A 74 8.54 -14.72 1.81
CA SER A 74 8.98 -15.49 0.64
C SER A 74 8.66 -14.85 -0.70
N ARG A 75 7.74 -13.84 -0.75
CA ARG A 75 7.29 -13.28 -2.03
C ARG A 75 6.81 -11.84 -1.92
N LEU A 76 6.97 -11.10 -3.00
CA LEU A 76 6.29 -9.81 -3.19
C LEU A 76 4.88 -10.06 -3.74
N GLY A 77 3.89 -9.32 -3.25
CA GLY A 77 2.56 -9.36 -3.85
C GLY A 77 2.58 -8.85 -5.29
N VAL A 78 1.87 -9.53 -6.18
CA VAL A 78 1.81 -9.21 -7.62
C VAL A 78 0.38 -8.82 -7.99
N TYR A 79 0.24 -7.97 -8.97
CA TYR A 79 -0.99 -7.83 -9.72
C TYR A 79 -0.71 -7.65 -11.21
N TYR A 80 -1.61 -8.21 -11.99
CA TYR A 80 -1.60 -8.12 -13.43
C TYR A 80 -2.63 -7.09 -13.87
N ALA A 81 -2.25 -6.17 -14.76
CA ALA A 81 -3.15 -5.11 -15.22
C ALA A 81 -3.17 -5.04 -16.75
N GLU A 82 -4.27 -5.47 -17.33
CA GLU A 82 -4.55 -5.35 -18.76
C GLU A 82 -5.16 -3.97 -19.06
N LYS A 83 -4.53 -3.20 -19.94
CA LYS A 83 -5.05 -1.90 -20.35
C LYS A 83 -6.32 -2.06 -21.17
N GLY A 84 -7.31 -1.25 -20.88
CA GLY A 84 -8.50 -1.11 -21.72
C GLY A 84 -8.19 -0.52 -23.08
N ALA A 85 -9.03 -0.82 -24.07
CA ALA A 85 -8.91 -0.23 -25.39
C ALA A 85 -10.32 0.01 -25.95
N SER A 86 -10.63 1.26 -26.30
CA SER A 86 -11.97 1.67 -26.75
C SER A 86 -13.07 1.24 -25.74
N GLN A 87 -14.02 0.43 -26.17
CA GLN A 87 -15.12 -0.06 -25.32
C GLN A 87 -14.71 -1.21 -24.39
N ARG A 88 -13.53 -1.77 -24.55
CA ARG A 88 -13.03 -2.85 -23.69
C ARG A 88 -12.50 -2.26 -22.38
N PRO A 89 -13.09 -2.61 -21.22
CA PRO A 89 -12.58 -2.13 -19.93
C PRO A 89 -11.22 -2.71 -19.60
N SER A 90 -10.47 -2.01 -18.73
CA SER A 90 -9.27 -2.55 -18.11
C SER A 90 -9.61 -3.73 -17.21
N LYS A 91 -8.69 -4.69 -17.10
CA LYS A 91 -8.83 -5.87 -16.24
C LYS A 91 -7.67 -5.96 -15.28
N VAL A 92 -7.96 -6.22 -14.01
CA VAL A 92 -6.93 -6.41 -12.98
C VAL A 92 -7.14 -7.76 -12.28
N ILE A 93 -6.04 -8.52 -12.18
CA ILE A 93 -5.97 -9.77 -11.44
C ILE A 93 -4.96 -9.59 -10.32
N TYR A 94 -5.36 -9.86 -9.07
CA TYR A 94 -4.49 -9.76 -7.90
C TYR A 94 -3.99 -11.14 -7.49
N ASP A 95 -2.71 -11.24 -7.25
CA ASP A 95 -2.00 -12.38 -6.67
C ASP A 95 -1.13 -11.88 -5.51
N ARG A 96 -1.71 -11.68 -4.33
CA ARG A 96 -1.06 -11.08 -3.18
C ARG A 96 -1.18 -11.88 -1.88
N ALA A 97 -1.87 -13.01 -1.90
CA ALA A 97 -1.95 -13.88 -0.74
C ALA A 97 -0.53 -14.39 -0.35
N GLY A 98 -0.24 -14.44 0.94
CA GLY A 98 1.07 -14.87 1.44
C GLY A 98 2.24 -13.96 1.03
N SER A 99 1.99 -12.71 0.62
CA SER A 99 3.06 -11.75 0.37
C SER A 99 3.76 -11.34 1.68
N SER A 100 5.01 -10.92 1.58
CA SER A 100 5.85 -10.58 2.75
C SER A 100 5.15 -9.66 3.76
N ILE A 101 4.43 -8.64 3.28
CA ILE A 101 3.70 -7.73 4.18
C ILE A 101 2.60 -8.46 4.98
N THR A 102 1.96 -9.50 4.45
CA THR A 102 0.92 -10.24 5.18
C THR A 102 1.50 -11.16 6.26
N THR A 103 2.81 -11.35 6.28
CA THR A 103 3.54 -12.10 7.33
C THR A 103 4.19 -11.19 8.37
N ALA A 104 3.96 -9.89 8.28
CA ALA A 104 4.53 -8.92 9.19
C ALA A 104 3.99 -9.11 10.61
N LYS A 105 4.85 -8.84 11.61
CA LYS A 105 4.54 -8.92 13.03
C LYS A 105 4.66 -7.54 13.69
N PRO A 106 3.83 -7.21 14.69
CA PRO A 106 3.86 -5.90 15.37
C PRO A 106 5.26 -5.54 15.91
N GLU A 107 5.98 -6.51 16.45
CA GLU A 107 7.30 -6.34 17.03
C GLU A 107 8.40 -6.00 16.00
N GLU A 108 8.15 -6.17 14.72
CA GLU A 108 9.10 -5.80 13.66
C GLU A 108 9.14 -4.28 13.45
N PHE A 109 8.12 -3.52 13.89
CA PHE A 109 8.00 -2.09 13.63
C PHE A 109 8.29 -1.27 14.91
N GLN A 110 9.41 -0.57 14.93
CA GLN A 110 9.81 0.30 16.03
C GLN A 110 9.21 1.71 15.77
N TRP A 111 7.92 1.88 16.07
CA TRP A 111 7.19 3.12 15.73
C TRP A 111 7.79 4.38 16.35
N ASP A 112 8.40 4.29 17.53
CA ASP A 112 9.11 5.41 18.14
C ASP A 112 10.33 5.86 17.35
N GLU A 113 11.00 4.94 16.66
CA GLU A 113 12.09 5.26 15.75
C GLU A 113 11.58 5.75 14.41
N ILE A 114 10.62 5.04 13.81
CA ILE A 114 10.01 5.37 12.51
C ILE A 114 9.45 6.81 12.52
N PHE A 115 8.84 7.24 13.63
CA PHE A 115 8.19 8.54 13.73
C PHE A 115 9.05 9.61 14.41
N ARG A 116 10.36 9.37 14.63
CA ARG A 116 11.25 10.31 15.35
C ARG A 116 11.22 11.72 14.78
N ASP A 117 11.33 11.82 13.45
CA ASP A 117 11.43 13.07 12.71
C ASP A 117 10.26 13.26 11.73
N ALA A 118 9.13 12.61 12.00
CA ALA A 118 7.95 12.68 11.17
C ALA A 118 6.92 13.66 11.72
N ASP A 119 6.23 14.36 10.83
CA ASP A 119 5.10 15.25 11.13
C ASP A 119 3.76 14.64 10.71
N TRP A 120 3.80 13.67 9.79
CA TRP A 120 2.61 13.11 9.16
C TRP A 120 2.72 11.60 8.99
N PHE A 121 1.65 10.88 9.31
CA PHE A 121 1.50 9.46 9.01
C PHE A 121 0.31 9.25 8.07
N HIS A 122 0.54 8.52 6.97
CA HIS A 122 -0.50 8.15 6.00
C HIS A 122 -0.62 6.64 5.85
N PHE A 123 -1.85 6.13 5.85
CA PHE A 123 -2.13 4.73 5.52
C PHE A 123 -3.42 4.60 4.70
N THR A 124 -3.65 3.43 4.12
CA THR A 124 -4.93 3.12 3.45
C THR A 124 -5.63 1.95 4.12
N GLY A 125 -6.95 1.88 3.97
CA GLY A 125 -7.76 0.75 4.43
C GLY A 125 -7.42 -0.58 3.74
N ILE A 126 -6.57 -0.57 2.71
CA ILE A 126 -6.07 -1.83 2.11
C ILE A 126 -5.16 -2.56 3.08
N THR A 127 -4.27 -1.87 3.79
CA THR A 127 -3.30 -2.51 4.67
C THR A 127 -3.96 -3.34 5.77
N PRO A 128 -4.89 -2.83 6.60
CA PRO A 128 -5.59 -3.67 7.57
C PRO A 128 -6.49 -4.73 6.91
N ALA A 129 -7.00 -4.47 5.70
CA ALA A 129 -7.81 -5.44 4.95
C ALA A 129 -7.06 -6.68 4.46
N LEU A 130 -5.73 -6.67 4.47
CA LEU A 130 -4.91 -7.84 4.14
C LEU A 130 -4.94 -8.92 5.24
N GLY A 131 -5.48 -8.61 6.41
CA GLY A 131 -5.66 -9.56 7.53
C GLY A 131 -4.39 -9.85 8.32
N GLY A 132 -4.37 -11.00 9.02
CA GLY A 132 -3.28 -11.35 9.92
C GLY A 132 -3.12 -10.34 11.06
N ASP A 133 -1.88 -9.95 11.34
CA ASP A 133 -1.58 -8.94 12.37
C ASP A 133 -1.65 -7.49 11.86
N LEU A 134 -1.95 -7.27 10.57
CA LEU A 134 -1.94 -5.94 9.97
C LEU A 134 -2.97 -4.95 10.56
N PRO A 135 -4.19 -5.35 10.96
CA PRO A 135 -5.08 -4.46 11.70
C PRO A 135 -4.44 -3.93 12.99
N LYS A 136 -3.79 -4.82 13.76
CA LYS A 136 -3.07 -4.44 14.98
C LYS A 136 -1.88 -3.54 14.68
N ILE A 137 -1.08 -3.87 13.68
CA ILE A 137 0.08 -3.05 13.24
C ILE A 137 -0.38 -1.63 12.87
N CYS A 138 -1.49 -1.49 12.12
CA CYS A 138 -2.05 -0.18 11.79
C CYS A 138 -2.53 0.57 13.05
N LEU A 139 -3.17 -0.11 13.98
CA LEU A 139 -3.63 0.49 15.24
C LEU A 139 -2.46 0.97 16.10
N ASP A 140 -1.41 0.15 16.24
CA ASP A 140 -0.21 0.49 16.99
C ASP A 140 0.51 1.70 16.34
N ALA A 141 0.58 1.74 14.99
CA ALA A 141 1.10 2.90 14.25
C ALA A 141 0.28 4.18 14.54
N CYS A 142 -1.05 4.10 14.44
CA CYS A 142 -1.92 5.25 14.70
C CYS A 142 -1.75 5.77 16.14
N LYS A 143 -1.72 4.88 17.12
CA LYS A 143 -1.50 5.24 18.54
C LYS A 143 -0.15 5.92 18.75
N ALA A 144 0.92 5.35 18.17
CA ALA A 144 2.27 5.91 18.26
C ALA A 144 2.37 7.28 17.58
N ALA A 145 1.76 7.44 16.40
CA ALA A 145 1.69 8.71 15.69
C ALA A 145 0.99 9.79 16.54
N LYS A 146 -0.18 9.49 17.09
CA LYS A 146 -0.93 10.44 17.96
C LYS A 146 -0.18 10.76 19.25
N LYS A 147 0.48 9.79 19.86
CA LYS A 147 1.32 10.03 21.06
C LYS A 147 2.44 11.04 20.79
N ARG A 148 2.95 11.09 19.56
CA ARG A 148 3.99 12.03 19.10
C ARG A 148 3.45 13.33 18.51
N GLY A 149 2.11 13.49 18.42
CA GLY A 149 1.47 14.68 17.86
C GLY A 149 1.44 14.74 16.34
N LEU A 150 1.70 13.64 15.63
CA LEU A 150 1.63 13.60 14.17
C LEU A 150 0.20 13.79 13.68
N THR A 151 0.07 14.39 12.51
CA THR A 151 -1.18 14.35 11.74
C THR A 151 -1.32 12.98 11.11
N VAL A 152 -2.47 12.34 11.30
CA VAL A 152 -2.77 11.01 10.72
C VAL A 152 -3.80 11.14 9.62
N SER A 153 -3.47 10.66 8.42
CA SER A 153 -4.40 10.62 7.30
C SER A 153 -4.67 9.18 6.83
N CYS A 154 -5.90 8.94 6.40
CA CYS A 154 -6.34 7.65 5.90
C CYS A 154 -7.11 7.80 4.59
N ASP A 155 -6.77 6.98 3.58
CA ASP A 155 -7.65 6.70 2.46
C ASP A 155 -8.40 5.39 2.73
N LEU A 156 -9.72 5.45 2.89
CA LEU A 156 -10.52 4.25 3.19
C LEU A 156 -10.36 3.14 2.16
N ASN A 157 -10.23 3.49 0.90
CA ASN A 157 -9.87 2.61 -0.21
C ASN A 157 -10.51 1.22 -0.14
N TYR A 158 -11.81 1.18 0.18
CA TYR A 158 -12.55 -0.06 0.39
C TYR A 158 -12.46 -0.99 -0.82
N ARG A 159 -12.18 -2.25 -0.57
CA ARG A 159 -12.08 -3.30 -1.60
C ARG A 159 -12.91 -4.53 -1.20
N LYS A 160 -14.09 -4.68 -1.81
CA LYS A 160 -15.00 -5.83 -1.58
C LYS A 160 -14.38 -7.22 -1.79
N LYS A 161 -13.23 -7.28 -2.49
CA LYS A 161 -12.48 -8.54 -2.69
C LYS A 161 -11.53 -8.87 -1.54
N LEU A 162 -11.35 -7.98 -0.57
CA LEU A 162 -10.47 -8.19 0.58
C LEU A 162 -11.24 -8.55 1.84
N TRP A 163 -12.33 -7.86 2.10
CA TRP A 163 -13.13 -8.02 3.31
C TRP A 163 -14.59 -7.65 3.08
N SER A 164 -15.47 -8.08 4.00
CA SER A 164 -16.87 -7.70 4.02
C SER A 164 -17.04 -6.23 4.43
N ARG A 165 -18.24 -5.67 4.24
CA ARG A 165 -18.55 -4.32 4.76
C ARG A 165 -18.54 -4.29 6.28
N GLU A 166 -19.03 -5.36 6.88
CA GLU A 166 -19.11 -5.54 8.33
C GLU A 166 -17.71 -5.58 8.95
N ASP A 167 -16.78 -6.39 8.39
CA ASP A 167 -15.40 -6.45 8.85
C ASP A 167 -14.67 -5.12 8.64
N ALA A 168 -14.88 -4.49 7.47
CA ALA A 168 -14.32 -3.17 7.20
C ALA A 168 -14.82 -2.15 8.23
N GLY A 169 -16.13 -2.12 8.50
CA GLY A 169 -16.72 -1.23 9.50
C GLY A 169 -16.13 -1.45 10.89
N ARG A 170 -16.04 -2.70 11.32
CA ARG A 170 -15.50 -3.06 12.64
C ARG A 170 -14.03 -2.63 12.79
N VAL A 171 -13.17 -3.00 11.86
CA VAL A 171 -11.73 -2.69 11.95
C VAL A 171 -11.47 -1.20 11.78
N MET A 172 -12.14 -0.55 10.82
CA MET A 172 -11.94 0.89 10.63
C MET A 172 -12.49 1.72 11.79
N ALA A 173 -13.55 1.28 12.46
CA ALA A 173 -14.06 1.97 13.67
C ALA A 173 -13.00 2.04 14.79
N GLU A 174 -12.11 1.07 14.90
CA GLU A 174 -11.01 1.10 15.88
C GLU A 174 -9.88 2.09 15.47
N LEU A 175 -9.70 2.34 14.17
CA LEU A 175 -8.65 3.21 13.64
C LEU A 175 -9.09 4.68 13.54
N MET A 176 -10.37 4.92 13.22
CA MET A 176 -10.92 6.27 12.96
C MET A 176 -10.72 7.29 14.09
N PRO A 177 -10.78 6.92 15.38
CA PRO A 177 -10.51 7.88 16.48
C PRO A 177 -9.12 8.54 16.43
N TYR A 178 -8.18 7.96 15.69
CA TYR A 178 -6.81 8.46 15.53
C TYR A 178 -6.59 9.25 14.22
N VAL A 179 -7.59 9.28 13.32
CA VAL A 179 -7.46 9.88 11.98
C VAL A 179 -7.91 11.34 12.02
N ASP A 180 -7.04 12.24 11.58
CA ASP A 180 -7.32 13.68 11.47
C ASP A 180 -7.84 14.05 10.08
N VAL A 181 -7.36 13.36 9.03
CA VAL A 181 -7.72 13.63 7.63
C VAL A 181 -8.18 12.34 6.95
N LEU A 182 -9.42 12.35 6.48
CA LEU A 182 -10.02 11.20 5.79
C LEU A 182 -10.17 11.48 4.29
N SER A 183 -9.59 10.63 3.46
CA SER A 183 -9.78 10.64 2.01
C SER A 183 -10.75 9.53 1.58
N LEU A 184 -11.64 9.87 0.66
CA LEU A 184 -12.69 9.01 0.15
C LEU A 184 -12.76 9.14 -1.37
N ILE A 185 -11.91 8.42 -2.09
CA ILE A 185 -11.81 8.52 -3.56
C ILE A 185 -13.14 8.25 -4.28
N HIS A 186 -14.07 7.52 -3.65
CA HIS A 186 -15.31 7.07 -4.29
C HIS A 186 -16.59 7.81 -3.83
N ILE A 187 -16.50 8.84 -2.99
CA ILE A 187 -17.67 9.62 -2.56
C ILE A 187 -17.98 10.80 -3.51
N SER A 188 -17.03 11.22 -4.32
CA SER A 188 -17.17 12.40 -5.19
C SER A 188 -17.83 12.16 -6.55
N ALA A 189 -18.25 10.95 -6.86
CA ALA A 189 -19.04 10.68 -8.07
C ALA A 189 -20.49 10.39 -7.70
N PRO A 190 -21.45 11.33 -7.92
CA PRO A 190 -22.85 10.95 -7.89
C PRO A 190 -23.07 9.92 -8.99
N THR A 191 -23.41 8.70 -8.59
CA THR A 191 -23.93 7.70 -9.53
C THR A 191 -25.25 8.23 -10.06
N ARG A 192 -25.24 8.71 -11.29
CA ARG A 192 -26.44 8.86 -12.08
C ARG A 192 -26.82 7.53 -12.71
#